data_d2c3a6f4ba80943c41aed88689e2633f
#
_entry.id   d2c3a6f4ba80943c41aed88689e2633f
#
_cell.length_a   1.000
_cell.length_b   1.000
_cell.length_c   1.000
_cell.angle_alpha   90.00
_cell.angle_beta   90.00
_cell.angle_gamma   90.00
#
_symmetry.space_group_name_H-M   'P 1'
#
loop_
_entity.id
_entity.type
_entity.pdbx_description
1 polymer ?
#
loop_
_entity_poly.entity_id
_entity_poly.type
_entity_poly.pdbx_seq_one_letter_code
_entity_poly.pdbx_strand_id
1 'polypeptide(L)'
;MLLKKKITIALAGLAMLGAAPTFAQGIGHSFFMRGSIVGKDSTGTVVCVGKADGATVGQVLEVYRVQSTPGPSKTPGAGFRRVAVGHVRIDHIFDDHFAHVSVADGTPAVHDIVELRKK
;
A
#
# COMPACT_ATOMS: atom_id res chain seq x y z
N MET A 1 -35.27 2.36 -61.56
CA MET A 1 -34.95 2.35 -61.10
C MET A 1 -34.44 2.53 -60.07
N LEU A 2 -34.21 2.53 -59.62
CA LEU A 2 -33.68 2.64 -58.87
C LEU A 2 -33.17 2.73 -57.88
N LEU A 3 -32.87 2.74 -57.31
CA LEU A 3 -32.32 2.76 -56.46
C LEU A 3 -31.86 3.02 -55.56
N LYS A 4 -31.70 3.17 -55.15
CA LYS A 4 -31.26 3.36 -54.32
C LYS A 4 -30.75 3.30 -53.39
N LYS A 5 -30.33 3.32 -52.81
CA LYS A 5 -29.72 3.25 -51.95
C LYS A 5 -29.38 3.59 -51.00
N LYS A 6 -29.18 3.61 -50.36
CA LYS A 6 -28.89 3.85 -49.47
C LYS A 6 -28.15 3.78 -48.62
N ILE A 7 -27.68 3.96 -48.08
CA ILE A 7 -26.87 3.93 -47.31
C ILE A 7 -26.66 4.14 -46.20
N THR A 8 -26.52 4.18 -45.57
CA THR A 8 -26.41 4.22 -44.59
C THR A 8 -25.63 4.25 -43.80
N ILE A 9 -25.11 4.45 -43.29
CA ILE A 9 -24.30 4.51 -42.51
C ILE A 9 -24.15 4.57 -41.39
N ALA A 10 -24.08 4.50 -40.74
CA ALA A 10 -23.92 4.30 -39.70
C ALA A 10 -23.12 4.67 -38.94
N LEU A 11 -22.69 4.87 -38.51
CA LEU A 11 -21.93 5.10 -37.74
C LEU A 11 -21.65 5.02 -36.68
N ALA A 12 -21.52 4.93 -36.18
CA ALA A 12 -21.16 4.62 -35.29
C ALA A 12 -20.63 5.11 -34.43
N GLY A 13 -20.45 5.43 -33.91
CA GLY A 13 -19.86 5.86 -33.09
C GLY A 13 -19.34 5.56 -32.12
N LEU A 14 -19.10 5.54 -31.63
CA LEU A 14 -18.60 5.31 -30.77
C LEU A 14 -18.17 5.62 -29.74
N ALA A 15 -18.03 5.83 -29.19
CA ALA A 15 -17.76 6.20 -28.28
C ALA A 15 -17.20 5.85 -27.36
N MET A 16 -16.77 5.68 -26.93
CA MET A 16 -16.19 5.22 -26.08
C MET A 16 -15.76 5.72 -25.23
N LEU A 17 -15.72 6.05 -24.63
CA LEU A 17 -15.27 6.42 -23.83
C LEU A 17 -14.92 6.27 -22.92
N GLY A 18 -14.60 6.28 -22.45
CA GLY A 18 -13.95 6.35 -21.74
C GLY A 18 -13.89 6.30 -20.49
N ALA A 19 -13.75 5.60 -20.07
CA ALA A 19 -13.61 5.34 -18.89
C ALA A 19 -12.59 5.91 -18.27
N ALA A 20 -12.68 6.70 -17.56
CA ALA A 20 -11.66 7.20 -16.88
C ALA A 20 -11.22 6.35 -15.89
N PRO A 21 -10.11 6.07 -15.89
CA PRO A 21 -9.58 5.25 -14.96
C PRO A 21 -9.47 5.89 -13.69
N THR A 22 -9.64 5.21 -12.74
CA THR A 22 -9.47 5.73 -11.43
C THR A 22 -8.22 5.26 -10.85
N PHE A 23 -7.26 4.89 -11.68
CA PHE A 23 -6.06 4.42 -11.14
C PHE A 23 -5.39 5.43 -10.33
N ALA A 24 -5.54 6.68 -10.63
CA ALA A 24 -4.78 7.70 -9.94
C ALA A 24 -5.00 7.66 -8.46
N GLN A 25 -6.16 7.27 -8.04
CA GLN A 25 -6.43 7.25 -6.64
C GLN A 25 -5.80 6.07 -5.95
N GLY A 26 -5.77 4.97 -6.61
CA GLY A 26 -5.23 3.81 -5.97
C GLY A 26 -3.75 3.67 -6.06
N ILE A 27 -3.13 4.33 -7.01
CA ILE A 27 -1.72 4.16 -7.22
C ILE A 27 -0.92 4.55 -6.00
N GLY A 28 -1.25 5.65 -5.38
CA GLY A 28 -0.50 6.11 -4.23
C GLY A 28 -0.54 5.10 -3.10
N HIS A 29 -1.70 4.58 -2.82
CA HIS A 29 -1.83 3.64 -1.72
C HIS A 29 -1.15 2.31 -2.02
N SER A 30 -1.30 1.81 -3.21
CA SER A 30 -0.70 0.52 -3.51
C SER A 30 0.80 0.60 -3.67
N PHE A 31 1.33 1.77 -4.03
CA PHE A 31 2.76 1.94 -4.17
C PHE A 31 3.44 2.26 -2.86
N PHE A 32 2.78 2.98 -2.01
CA PHE A 32 3.42 3.51 -0.82
C PHE A 32 2.69 3.11 0.44
N MET A 33 2.18 1.89 0.46
CA MET A 33 1.51 1.42 1.65
C MET A 33 2.48 1.48 2.82
N ARG A 34 2.12 2.21 3.82
CA ARG A 34 2.96 2.42 5.00
C ARG A 34 2.08 2.56 6.22
N GLY A 35 2.52 1.97 7.30
CA GLY A 35 1.84 2.08 8.56
C GLY A 35 2.80 1.77 9.68
N SER A 36 2.28 1.44 10.84
CA SER A 36 3.13 1.09 11.97
C SER A 36 2.53 -0.10 12.70
N ILE A 37 3.38 -0.75 13.48
CA ILE A 37 2.93 -1.81 14.37
C ILE A 37 2.35 -1.10 15.59
N VAL A 38 1.06 -1.30 15.82
CA VAL A 38 0.37 -0.58 16.89
C VAL A 38 0.23 -1.40 18.16
N GLY A 39 0.39 -2.71 18.07
CA GLY A 39 0.28 -3.52 19.28
C GLY A 39 0.14 -4.99 18.95
N LYS A 40 -0.25 -5.75 19.95
CA LYS A 40 -0.53 -7.16 19.81
C LYS A 40 -1.83 -7.46 20.53
N ASP A 41 -2.58 -8.38 19.97
CA ASP A 41 -3.76 -8.88 20.67
C ASP A 41 -3.65 -10.40 20.74
N SER A 42 -4.72 -11.07 21.14
CA SER A 42 -4.67 -12.52 21.30
C SER A 42 -4.47 -13.26 19.98
N THR A 43 -4.72 -12.59 18.86
CA THR A 43 -4.59 -13.20 17.55
C THR A 43 -3.24 -12.95 16.91
N GLY A 44 -2.56 -11.89 17.28
CA GLY A 44 -1.25 -11.61 16.73
C GLY A 44 -0.90 -10.15 16.75
N THR A 45 0.10 -9.82 15.97
CA THR A 45 0.57 -8.45 15.86
C THR A 45 -0.36 -7.64 14.96
N VAL A 46 -0.68 -6.44 15.39
CA VAL A 46 -1.61 -5.57 14.68
C VAL A 46 -0.86 -4.42 14.06
N VAL A 47 -1.12 -4.19 12.79
CA VAL A 47 -0.52 -3.07 12.06
C VAL A 47 -1.60 -2.14 11.56
N CYS A 48 -1.23 -0.88 11.40
CA CYS A 48 -2.12 0.16 10.95
C CYS A 48 -2.05 0.27 9.42
N VAL A 49 -2.37 -0.82 8.74
CA VAL A 49 -2.61 -0.85 7.30
C VAL A 49 -3.76 -1.79 7.09
N GLY A 50 -4.68 -1.41 6.24
CA GLY A 50 -5.87 -2.19 6.03
C GLY A 50 -6.35 -2.12 4.60
N LYS A 51 -7.63 -2.42 4.43
CA LYS A 51 -8.20 -2.51 3.10
C LYS A 51 -8.08 -1.20 2.34
N ALA A 52 -8.28 -0.08 3.01
CA ALA A 52 -8.22 1.22 2.34
C ALA A 52 -6.82 1.54 1.84
N ASP A 53 -5.81 0.90 2.39
CA ASP A 53 -4.42 1.12 1.97
C ASP A 53 -4.01 0.16 0.87
N GLY A 54 -4.89 -0.72 0.46
CA GLY A 54 -4.58 -1.70 -0.56
C GLY A 54 -3.96 -2.97 0.00
N ALA A 55 -4.10 -3.21 1.29
CA ALA A 55 -3.53 -4.40 1.90
C ALA A 55 -4.26 -5.65 1.41
N THR A 56 -3.51 -6.71 1.20
CA THR A 56 -4.08 -8.02 0.85
C THR A 56 -3.36 -9.09 1.64
N VAL A 57 -4.09 -10.14 1.94
CA VAL A 57 -3.53 -11.27 2.68
C VAL A 57 -2.40 -11.88 1.87
N GLY A 58 -1.33 -12.19 2.54
CA GLY A 58 -0.15 -12.79 1.91
C GLY A 58 0.93 -11.81 1.55
N GLN A 59 0.65 -10.52 1.56
CA GLN A 59 1.68 -9.54 1.27
C GLN A 59 2.72 -9.52 2.37
N VAL A 60 3.97 -9.34 1.97
CA VAL A 60 5.08 -9.23 2.90
C VAL A 60 5.49 -7.77 2.95
N LEU A 61 5.56 -7.23 4.14
CA LEU A 61 5.93 -5.85 4.37
C LEU A 61 7.31 -5.79 5.01
N GLU A 62 8.07 -4.81 4.58
CA GLU A 62 9.36 -4.55 5.19
C GLU A 62 9.14 -3.78 6.49
N VAL A 63 9.87 -4.12 7.52
CA VAL A 63 9.75 -3.43 8.80
C VAL A 63 11.05 -2.74 9.10
N TYR A 64 10.97 -1.48 9.47
CA TYR A 64 12.15 -0.75 9.86
C TYR A 64 11.86 0.11 11.08
N ARG A 65 12.92 0.47 11.76
CA ARG A 65 12.85 1.26 12.97
C ARG A 65 13.59 2.56 12.74
N VAL A 66 13.03 3.65 13.22
CA VAL A 66 13.68 4.93 13.14
C VAL A 66 14.46 5.10 14.42
N GLN A 67 15.76 5.26 14.29
CA GLN A 67 16.65 5.43 15.43
C GLN A 67 17.24 6.81 15.43
N SER A 68 17.38 7.35 16.63
CA SER A 68 18.05 8.60 16.81
C SER A 68 19.56 8.34 16.79
N THR A 69 20.28 9.16 16.08
CA THR A 69 21.74 9.05 16.08
C THR A 69 22.28 10.13 17.00
N PRO A 70 23.04 9.74 18.01
CA PRO A 70 23.59 10.74 18.93
C PRO A 70 24.68 11.54 18.24
N GLY A 71 24.87 12.74 18.69
CA GLY A 71 25.92 13.55 18.16
C GLY A 71 25.47 14.96 17.95
N PRO A 72 26.40 15.87 17.77
CA PRO A 72 26.07 17.27 17.54
C PRO A 72 25.47 17.37 16.17
N SER A 73 24.24 17.65 16.11
CA SER A 73 23.60 17.72 14.86
C SER A 73 23.17 19.13 14.62
N LYS A 74 23.88 19.79 13.79
CA LYS A 74 23.50 21.11 13.36
C LYS A 74 22.77 21.07 12.05
N THR A 75 22.67 19.90 11.46
CA THR A 75 22.01 19.73 10.18
C THR A 75 20.63 19.17 10.41
N PRO A 76 19.58 19.79 9.91
CA PRO A 76 18.24 19.27 10.07
C PRO A 76 18.14 17.87 9.51
N GLY A 77 17.50 16.99 10.25
CA GLY A 77 17.32 15.63 9.81
C GLY A 77 18.48 14.71 10.05
N ALA A 78 19.61 15.21 10.49
CA ALA A 78 20.78 14.39 10.68
C ALA A 78 20.71 13.49 11.89
N GLY A 79 19.72 13.69 12.75
CA GLY A 79 19.63 12.95 13.99
C GLY A 79 18.91 11.62 13.89
N PHE A 80 18.44 11.22 12.72
CA PHE A 80 17.64 9.99 12.59
C PHE A 80 18.08 9.15 11.41
N ARG A 81 17.93 7.86 11.55
CA ARG A 81 18.17 6.95 10.44
C ARG A 81 17.20 5.78 10.51
N ARG A 82 17.03 5.10 9.39
CA ARG A 82 16.17 3.95 9.29
C ARG A 82 17.01 2.70 9.41
N VAL A 83 16.56 1.76 10.20
CA VAL A 83 17.24 0.49 10.37
C VAL A 83 16.24 -0.61 10.07
N ALA A 84 16.57 -1.47 9.12
CA ALA A 84 15.71 -2.61 8.80
C ALA A 84 15.74 -3.58 9.98
N VAL A 85 14.57 -4.03 10.41
CA VAL A 85 14.48 -4.94 11.54
C VAL A 85 13.77 -6.24 11.19
N GLY A 86 13.23 -6.38 10.00
CA GLY A 86 12.63 -7.63 9.59
C GLY A 86 11.52 -7.46 8.60
N HIS A 87 10.71 -8.51 8.50
CA HIS A 87 9.56 -8.53 7.58
C HIS A 87 8.38 -9.16 8.30
N VAL A 88 7.19 -8.74 7.90
CA VAL A 88 5.96 -9.33 8.40
C VAL A 88 5.06 -9.66 7.21
N ARG A 89 4.19 -10.64 7.40
CA ARG A 89 3.24 -11.04 6.36
C ARG A 89 1.84 -10.75 6.86
N ILE A 90 1.00 -10.21 5.99
CA ILE A 90 -0.39 -9.93 6.33
C ILE A 90 -1.14 -11.25 6.35
N ASP A 91 -1.74 -11.57 7.48
CA ASP A 91 -2.51 -12.81 7.65
C ASP A 91 -4.00 -12.57 7.56
N HIS A 92 -4.47 -11.43 8.04
CA HIS A 92 -5.91 -11.17 8.11
C HIS A 92 -6.13 -9.66 8.14
N ILE A 93 -7.05 -9.20 7.31
CA ILE A 93 -7.39 -7.79 7.25
C ILE A 93 -8.76 -7.66 7.90
N PHE A 94 -8.85 -6.94 8.98
CA PHE A 94 -10.13 -6.88 9.66
C PHE A 94 -10.92 -5.60 9.38
N ASP A 95 -10.30 -4.56 8.86
CA ASP A 95 -11.10 -3.42 8.41
C ASP A 95 -10.29 -2.56 7.47
N ASP A 96 -10.75 -1.34 7.23
CA ASP A 96 -10.09 -0.45 6.28
C ASP A 96 -8.73 0.02 6.77
N HIS A 97 -8.46 -0.06 8.06
CA HIS A 97 -7.28 0.57 8.64
C HIS A 97 -6.34 -0.39 9.34
N PHE A 98 -6.76 -1.61 9.64
CA PHE A 98 -5.95 -2.51 10.45
C PHE A 98 -5.91 -3.92 9.91
N ALA A 99 -4.82 -4.57 10.16
CA ALA A 99 -4.63 -5.95 9.77
C ALA A 99 -3.78 -6.67 10.81
N HIS A 100 -3.92 -7.99 10.85
CA HIS A 100 -3.03 -8.83 11.63
C HIS A 100 -1.90 -9.33 10.76
N VAL A 101 -0.72 -9.38 11.32
CA VAL A 101 0.46 -9.87 10.60
C VAL A 101 1.18 -10.89 11.45
N SER A 102 1.96 -11.73 10.80
CA SER A 102 2.91 -12.62 11.47
C SER A 102 4.32 -12.23 11.08
N VAL A 103 5.27 -12.46 11.95
CA VAL A 103 6.65 -12.12 11.71
C VAL A 103 7.23 -13.15 10.74
N ALA A 104 7.71 -12.68 9.61
CA ALA A 104 8.37 -13.56 8.64
C ALA A 104 9.84 -13.72 8.98
N ASP A 105 10.47 -12.65 9.40
CA ASP A 105 11.84 -12.72 9.90
C ASP A 105 12.14 -11.47 10.72
N GLY A 106 13.23 -11.51 11.45
CA GLY A 106 13.70 -10.38 12.23
C GLY A 106 13.00 -10.22 13.55
N THR A 107 13.07 -9.03 14.10
CA THR A 107 12.52 -8.73 15.42
C THR A 107 11.68 -7.47 15.40
N PRO A 108 10.58 -7.44 14.65
CA PRO A 108 9.70 -6.30 14.66
C PRO A 108 9.11 -6.06 16.04
N ALA A 109 8.87 -4.82 16.36
CA ALA A 109 8.33 -4.42 17.64
C ALA A 109 7.31 -3.31 17.47
N VAL A 110 6.55 -3.05 18.53
CA VAL A 110 5.56 -2.00 18.52
C VAL A 110 6.24 -0.67 18.22
N HIS A 111 5.59 0.14 17.42
CA HIS A 111 6.04 1.43 16.91
C HIS A 111 7.00 1.33 15.73
N ASP A 112 7.40 0.16 15.32
CA ASP A 112 8.17 0.04 14.08
C ASP A 112 7.26 0.34 12.90
N ILE A 113 7.88 0.75 11.80
CA ILE A 113 7.17 1.12 10.59
C ILE A 113 7.12 -0.07 9.65
N VAL A 114 5.96 -0.31 9.07
CA VAL A 114 5.81 -1.35 8.05
C VAL A 114 5.57 -0.67 6.71
N GLU A 115 6.12 -1.21 5.67
CA GLU A 115 6.05 -0.59 4.36
C GLU A 115 6.06 -1.66 3.27
N LEU A 116 5.17 -1.50 2.31
CA LEU A 116 5.18 -2.38 1.15
C LEU A 116 6.11 -1.79 0.10
N ARG A 117 7.11 -2.55 -0.29
CA ARG A 117 7.98 -2.12 -1.36
C ARG A 117 7.57 -2.82 -2.61
N LYS A 118 7.28 -2.07 -3.63
CA LYS A 118 7.04 -2.63 -4.93
C LYS A 118 8.28 -2.52 -5.76
N LYS A 119 8.55 -3.51 -6.49
CA LYS A 119 9.68 -3.48 -7.42
C LYS A 119 9.29 -2.89 -8.72
#